data_5b5efc73876b0884d7e79c7be1b43ab8
#
_entry.id   5b5efc73876b0884d7e79c7be1b43ab8
#
_cell.length_a   1.000
_cell.length_b   1.000
_cell.length_c   1.000
_cell.angle_alpha   90.00
_cell.angle_beta   90.00
_cell.angle_gamma   90.00
#
_symmetry.space_group_name_H-M   'P 1'
#
loop_
_entity.id
_entity.type
_entity.pdbx_description
1 polymer ?
#
loop_
_entity_poly.entity_id
_entity_poly.type
_entity_poly.pdbx_seq_one_letter_code
_entity_poly.pdbx_strand_id
1 'polypeptide(L)'
;YEAITGVAKADATETECMTELFRKQMKLCSEACGQGFRYVESPLVRAIRNGWVCELQEPSLITRPSVMPGLNGLLDETGCVVLPTGEMLHRHPDCIIISTLNVDLEGCRPLNQSFIDRHHLIVNMKCPDDAVIIKRIKGMTGCGNDVPLQTMVDCVHQIAKKCQTCGATDGNVNSMRSLANWVQVGMLIGDYAKAAEWTVVSGATSDPQTREELVGVVANYSFA
;
A
#
# COMPACT_ATOMS: atom_id res chain seq x y z
N TYR A 1 37.36 -18.30 -8.60
CA TYR A 1 36.22 -19.22 -8.49
C TYR A 1 36.70 -20.58 -7.95
N GLU A 2 37.60 -21.19 -8.65
CA GLU A 2 38.16 -22.52 -8.30
C GLU A 2 38.75 -22.56 -6.88
N ALA A 3 39.46 -21.52 -6.45
CA ALA A 3 40.00 -21.40 -5.10
C ALA A 3 38.93 -21.35 -3.98
N ILE A 4 37.70 -20.95 -4.31
CA ILE A 4 36.60 -20.83 -3.35
C ILE A 4 35.67 -22.03 -3.41
N THR A 5 35.40 -22.56 -4.59
CA THR A 5 34.42 -23.63 -4.80
C THR A 5 35.03 -25.02 -4.90
N GLY A 6 36.30 -25.13 -5.29
CA GLY A 6 36.97 -26.38 -5.59
C GLY A 6 36.50 -27.02 -6.91
N VAL A 7 35.75 -26.31 -7.73
CA VAL A 7 35.25 -26.80 -9.04
C VAL A 7 35.90 -25.99 -10.16
N ALA A 8 36.39 -26.69 -11.21
CA ALA A 8 36.99 -26.04 -12.35
C ALA A 8 35.95 -25.22 -13.14
N LYS A 9 36.29 -23.98 -13.47
CA LYS A 9 35.38 -23.04 -14.18
C LYS A 9 34.94 -23.57 -15.57
N ALA A 10 35.73 -24.45 -16.18
CA ALA A 10 35.43 -24.99 -17.49
C ALA A 10 34.19 -25.92 -17.52
N ASP A 11 33.80 -26.47 -16.36
CA ASP A 11 32.75 -27.48 -16.25
C ASP A 11 31.37 -26.88 -15.76
N ALA A 12 31.32 -25.58 -15.52
CA ALA A 12 30.12 -24.94 -15.03
C ALA A 12 29.75 -23.70 -15.83
N THR A 13 28.45 -23.45 -16.00
CA THR A 13 27.95 -22.21 -16.62
C THR A 13 28.26 -21.01 -15.74
N GLU A 14 28.33 -19.80 -16.31
CA GLU A 14 28.62 -18.58 -15.57
C GLU A 14 27.60 -18.34 -14.43
N THR A 15 26.34 -18.70 -14.69
CA THR A 15 25.25 -18.62 -13.69
C THR A 15 25.45 -19.59 -12.53
N GLU A 16 25.86 -20.83 -12.80
CA GLU A 16 26.16 -21.81 -11.77
C GLU A 16 27.39 -21.40 -10.94
N CYS A 17 28.42 -20.85 -11.58
CA CYS A 17 29.56 -20.28 -10.91
C CYS A 17 29.19 -19.15 -9.94
N MET A 18 28.37 -18.23 -10.36
CA MET A 18 27.90 -17.09 -9.52
C MET A 18 27.02 -17.59 -8.36
N THR A 19 26.17 -18.55 -8.61
CA THR A 19 25.30 -19.15 -7.59
C THR A 19 26.11 -19.85 -6.50
N GLU A 20 27.11 -20.61 -6.88
CA GLU A 20 27.97 -21.34 -5.94
C GLU A 20 28.87 -20.40 -5.13
N LEU A 21 29.40 -19.35 -5.76
CA LEU A 21 30.16 -18.30 -5.07
C LEU A 21 29.26 -17.60 -4.02
N PHE A 22 28.07 -17.27 -4.37
CA PHE A 22 27.11 -16.62 -3.45
C PHE A 22 26.78 -17.52 -2.26
N ARG A 23 26.47 -18.79 -2.51
CA ARG A 23 26.22 -19.79 -1.44
C ARG A 23 27.39 -19.92 -0.48
N LYS A 24 28.62 -20.03 -1.01
CA LYS A 24 29.83 -20.15 -0.15
C LYS A 24 30.10 -18.87 0.62
N GLN A 25 29.89 -17.70 0.01
CA GLN A 25 30.09 -16.43 0.70
C GLN A 25 29.05 -16.23 1.83
N MET A 26 27.80 -16.60 1.61
CA MET A 26 26.78 -16.65 2.66
C MET A 26 27.11 -17.59 3.80
N LYS A 27 27.67 -18.78 3.49
CA LYS A 27 28.09 -19.75 4.49
C LYS A 27 29.28 -19.24 5.31
N LEU A 28 30.29 -18.66 4.66
CA LEU A 28 31.44 -18.05 5.33
C LEU A 28 31.04 -16.87 6.23
N CYS A 29 30.13 -16.01 5.77
CA CYS A 29 29.58 -14.92 6.60
C CYS A 29 28.81 -15.45 7.81
N SER A 30 28.04 -16.51 7.65
CA SER A 30 27.31 -17.19 8.72
C SER A 30 28.26 -17.79 9.77
N GLU A 31 29.30 -18.45 9.32
CA GLU A 31 30.33 -19.05 10.21
C GLU A 31 31.16 -17.97 10.92
N ALA A 32 31.53 -16.89 10.24
CA ALA A 32 32.32 -15.80 10.81
C ALA A 32 31.55 -14.95 11.84
N CYS A 33 30.23 -14.81 11.67
CA CYS A 33 29.40 -14.01 12.58
C CYS A 33 28.79 -14.81 13.74
N GLY A 34 28.96 -16.14 13.79
CA GLY A 34 28.33 -16.99 14.81
C GLY A 34 26.80 -17.01 14.77
N GLN A 35 26.19 -16.35 13.75
CA GLN A 35 24.75 -16.31 13.53
C GLN A 35 24.43 -17.02 12.22
N GLY A 36 23.74 -18.16 12.30
CA GLY A 36 23.21 -18.84 11.14
C GLY A 36 22.07 -18.05 10.48
N PHE A 37 22.29 -17.54 9.27
CA PHE A 37 21.20 -16.97 8.48
C PHE A 37 20.37 -18.09 7.86
N ARG A 38 19.07 -18.09 8.16
CA ARG A 38 18.10 -18.97 7.53
C ARG A 38 17.27 -18.17 6.54
N TYR A 39 17.27 -18.58 5.28
CA TYR A 39 16.34 -18.05 4.30
C TYR A 39 14.91 -18.52 4.64
N VAL A 40 13.99 -17.56 4.74
CA VAL A 40 12.56 -17.82 4.91
C VAL A 40 11.84 -17.17 3.73
N GLU A 41 11.07 -17.98 3.01
CA GLU A 41 10.28 -17.48 1.89
C GLU A 41 9.27 -16.42 2.36
N SER A 42 9.28 -15.26 1.70
CA SER A 42 8.28 -14.21 1.91
C SER A 42 6.90 -14.65 1.40
N PRO A 43 5.81 -14.01 1.84
CA PRO A 43 4.48 -14.25 1.30
C PRO A 43 4.42 -14.09 -0.23
N LEU A 44 5.15 -13.11 -0.78
CA LEU A 44 5.27 -12.88 -2.22
C LEU A 44 5.87 -14.10 -2.93
N VAL A 45 6.99 -14.62 -2.45
CA VAL A 45 7.65 -15.80 -3.05
C VAL A 45 6.72 -17.01 -3.04
N ARG A 46 6.03 -17.23 -1.92
CA ARG A 46 5.05 -18.33 -1.80
C ARG A 46 3.88 -18.17 -2.76
N ALA A 47 3.34 -16.95 -2.91
CA ALA A 47 2.24 -16.69 -3.83
C ALA A 47 2.64 -16.95 -5.28
N ILE A 48 3.84 -16.49 -5.69
CA ILE A 48 4.39 -16.70 -7.02
C ILE A 48 4.58 -18.19 -7.32
N ARG A 49 5.13 -18.94 -6.37
CA ARG A 49 5.40 -20.37 -6.51
C ARG A 49 4.14 -21.22 -6.61
N ASN A 50 3.10 -20.86 -5.85
CA ASN A 50 1.89 -21.67 -5.71
C ASN A 50 0.71 -21.19 -6.58
N GLY A 51 0.89 -20.16 -7.40
CA GLY A 51 -0.18 -19.68 -8.26
C GLY A 51 -1.28 -18.92 -7.52
N TRP A 52 -0.96 -18.23 -6.42
CA TRP A 52 -1.93 -17.49 -5.64
C TRP A 52 -2.09 -16.05 -6.12
N VAL A 53 -3.17 -15.40 -5.71
CA VAL A 53 -3.31 -13.97 -5.86
C VAL A 53 -2.37 -13.27 -4.87
N CYS A 54 -1.57 -12.34 -5.37
CA CYS A 54 -0.64 -11.55 -4.57
C CYS A 54 -0.96 -10.07 -4.75
N GLU A 55 -1.25 -9.37 -3.65
CA GLU A 55 -1.41 -7.93 -3.65
C GLU A 55 -0.13 -7.24 -3.18
N LEU A 56 0.37 -6.33 -4.01
CA LEU A 56 1.46 -5.40 -3.68
C LEU A 56 0.84 -4.06 -3.29
N GLN A 57 0.73 -3.80 -1.98
CA GLN A 57 0.18 -2.56 -1.46
C GLN A 57 1.25 -1.46 -1.47
N GLU A 58 0.87 -0.29 -1.99
CA GLU A 58 1.68 0.93 -1.99
C GLU A 58 3.12 0.73 -2.49
N PRO A 59 3.36 0.14 -3.69
CA PRO A 59 4.71 -0.06 -4.21
C PRO A 59 5.46 1.28 -4.42
N SER A 60 4.74 2.40 -4.53
CA SER A 60 5.29 3.76 -4.59
C SER A 60 6.08 4.18 -3.33
N LEU A 61 5.83 3.54 -2.19
CA LEU A 61 6.52 3.79 -0.92
C LEU A 61 7.83 3.00 -0.78
N ILE A 62 8.16 2.11 -1.72
CA ILE A 62 9.43 1.38 -1.69
C ILE A 62 10.59 2.35 -1.89
N THR A 63 11.35 2.58 -0.82
CA THR A 63 12.43 3.59 -0.78
C THR A 63 13.70 3.15 -1.50
N ARG A 64 13.92 1.84 -1.66
CA ARG A 64 15.11 1.31 -2.34
C ARG A 64 14.84 1.15 -3.84
N PRO A 65 15.44 1.99 -4.70
CA PRO A 65 15.19 1.94 -6.15
C PRO A 65 15.54 0.60 -6.80
N SER A 66 16.47 -0.17 -6.20
CA SER A 66 16.90 -1.47 -6.72
C SER A 66 15.88 -2.60 -6.55
N VAL A 67 14.87 -2.43 -5.69
CA VAL A 67 13.85 -3.46 -5.45
C VAL A 67 12.89 -3.55 -6.64
N MET A 68 12.49 -2.40 -7.20
CA MET A 68 11.53 -2.36 -8.30
C MET A 68 12.03 -3.06 -9.58
N PRO A 69 13.28 -2.83 -10.05
CA PRO A 69 13.83 -3.59 -11.16
C PRO A 69 13.87 -5.09 -10.92
N GLY A 70 14.09 -5.53 -9.66
CA GLY A 70 14.03 -6.95 -9.29
C GLY A 70 12.65 -7.58 -9.49
N LEU A 71 11.58 -6.80 -9.34
CA LEU A 71 10.20 -7.24 -9.59
C LEU A 71 9.83 -7.22 -11.07
N ASN A 72 10.52 -6.45 -11.90
CA ASN A 72 10.20 -6.33 -13.32
C ASN A 72 10.24 -7.68 -14.04
N GLY A 73 11.24 -8.53 -13.74
CA GLY A 73 11.34 -9.88 -14.30
C GLY A 73 10.15 -10.77 -13.97
N LEU A 74 9.51 -10.56 -12.81
CA LEU A 74 8.29 -11.29 -12.41
C LEU A 74 7.05 -10.82 -13.16
N LEU A 75 6.98 -9.54 -13.48
CA LEU A 75 5.84 -8.94 -14.18
C LEU A 75 5.94 -9.08 -15.68
N ASP A 76 7.13 -9.37 -16.20
CA ASP A 76 7.42 -9.55 -17.61
C ASP A 76 6.92 -10.92 -18.12
N GLU A 77 6.97 -11.14 -19.44
CA GLU A 77 6.64 -12.43 -20.08
C GLU A 77 7.52 -13.57 -19.58
N THR A 78 8.79 -13.28 -19.25
CA THR A 78 9.72 -14.27 -18.69
C THR A 78 9.27 -14.80 -17.34
N GLY A 79 8.51 -14.01 -16.57
CA GLY A 79 7.90 -14.39 -15.31
C GLY A 79 8.86 -14.97 -14.27
N CYS A 80 10.11 -14.50 -14.20
CA CYS A 80 11.11 -15.09 -13.31
C CYS A 80 11.87 -14.05 -12.49
N VAL A 81 12.40 -14.51 -11.34
CA VAL A 81 13.30 -13.74 -10.46
C VAL A 81 14.32 -14.67 -9.81
N VAL A 82 15.52 -14.17 -9.61
CA VAL A 82 16.55 -14.89 -8.85
C VAL A 82 16.42 -14.58 -7.36
N LEU A 83 16.19 -15.61 -6.56
CA LEU A 83 16.10 -15.49 -5.11
C LEU A 83 17.49 -15.30 -4.48
N PRO A 84 17.58 -14.78 -3.23
CA PRO A 84 18.84 -14.68 -2.50
C PRO A 84 19.55 -16.02 -2.30
N THR A 85 18.85 -17.14 -2.43
CA THR A 85 19.42 -18.49 -2.40
C THR A 85 20.15 -18.86 -3.68
N GLY A 86 20.05 -18.04 -4.75
CA GLY A 86 20.52 -18.34 -6.09
C GLY A 86 19.55 -19.19 -6.92
N GLU A 87 18.43 -19.59 -6.37
CA GLU A 87 17.37 -20.29 -7.10
C GLU A 87 16.65 -19.32 -8.05
N MET A 88 16.40 -19.75 -9.29
CA MET A 88 15.54 -19.04 -10.22
C MET A 88 14.08 -19.45 -9.95
N LEU A 89 13.28 -18.53 -9.47
CA LEU A 89 11.86 -18.73 -9.24
C LEU A 89 11.10 -18.31 -10.49
N HIS A 90 10.30 -19.20 -11.05
CA HIS A 90 9.37 -18.93 -12.13
C HIS A 90 7.98 -18.67 -11.56
N ARG A 91 7.31 -17.66 -12.10
CA ARG A 91 5.92 -17.34 -11.76
C ARG A 91 5.00 -18.45 -12.26
N HIS A 92 4.21 -19.01 -11.35
CA HIS A 92 3.18 -19.98 -11.68
C HIS A 92 2.17 -19.34 -12.67
N PRO A 93 1.67 -20.07 -13.68
CA PRO A 93 0.73 -19.54 -14.66
C PRO A 93 -0.54 -18.92 -14.05
N ASP A 94 -1.04 -19.51 -12.96
CA ASP A 94 -2.24 -19.04 -12.25
C ASP A 94 -1.97 -17.89 -11.27
N CYS A 95 -0.70 -17.46 -11.12
CA CYS A 95 -0.36 -16.37 -10.20
C CYS A 95 -0.82 -15.02 -10.76
N ILE A 96 -1.67 -14.35 -10.01
CA ILE A 96 -2.15 -13.00 -10.32
C ILE A 96 -1.49 -12.00 -9.37
N ILE A 97 -0.83 -11.00 -9.93
CA ILE A 97 -0.21 -9.91 -9.16
C ILE A 97 -1.06 -8.65 -9.35
N ILE A 98 -1.52 -8.09 -8.24
CA ILE A 98 -2.31 -6.87 -8.18
C ILE A 98 -1.50 -5.81 -7.44
N SER A 99 -1.34 -4.64 -8.03
CA SER A 99 -0.71 -3.49 -7.37
C SER A 99 -1.76 -2.44 -7.02
N THR A 100 -1.82 -2.04 -5.75
CA THR A 100 -2.71 -0.99 -5.27
C THR A 100 -1.89 0.19 -4.77
N LEU A 101 -2.24 1.40 -5.20
CA LEU A 101 -1.51 2.61 -4.82
C LEU A 101 -2.43 3.83 -4.81
N ASN A 102 -2.02 4.83 -4.04
CA ASN A 102 -2.61 6.16 -4.06
C ASN A 102 -1.70 7.09 -4.88
N VAL A 103 -2.27 7.73 -5.90
CA VAL A 103 -1.48 8.54 -6.87
C VAL A 103 -1.12 9.90 -6.29
N ASP A 104 -2.01 10.49 -5.47
CA ASP A 104 -1.95 11.90 -5.08
C ASP A 104 -1.61 12.12 -3.59
N LEU A 105 -1.13 11.09 -2.86
CA LEU A 105 -0.74 11.26 -1.46
C LEU A 105 0.67 11.82 -1.30
N GLU A 106 0.82 12.76 -0.38
CA GLU A 106 2.12 13.27 0.05
C GLU A 106 3.05 12.14 0.47
N GLY A 107 4.28 12.15 -0.06
CA GLY A 107 5.28 11.09 0.20
C GLY A 107 5.25 9.94 -0.80
N CYS A 108 4.23 9.81 -1.63
CA CYS A 108 4.22 8.86 -2.74
C CYS A 108 5.19 9.32 -3.84
N ARG A 109 6.07 8.43 -4.25
CA ARG A 109 6.94 8.69 -5.43
C ARG A 109 6.20 8.22 -6.68
N PRO A 110 6.36 8.93 -7.82
CA PRO A 110 5.84 8.43 -9.06
C PRO A 110 6.44 7.04 -9.34
N LEU A 111 5.59 6.10 -9.70
CA LEU A 111 6.04 4.78 -10.11
C LEU A 111 6.88 4.90 -11.40
N ASN A 112 7.89 4.05 -11.50
CA ASN A 112 8.65 3.93 -12.72
C ASN A 112 7.72 3.48 -13.87
N GLN A 113 7.78 4.17 -15.00
CA GLN A 113 7.00 3.84 -16.20
C GLN A 113 7.18 2.37 -16.60
N SER A 114 8.39 1.84 -16.50
CA SER A 114 8.71 0.43 -16.76
C SER A 114 7.94 -0.56 -15.88
N PHE A 115 7.56 -0.18 -14.64
CA PHE A 115 6.72 -0.99 -13.77
C PHE A 115 5.25 -0.92 -14.19
N ILE A 116 4.79 0.28 -14.56
CA ILE A 116 3.41 0.52 -14.99
C ILE A 116 3.11 -0.24 -16.28
N ASP A 117 4.02 -0.17 -17.27
CA ASP A 117 3.85 -0.79 -18.59
C ASP A 117 3.74 -2.33 -18.56
N ARG A 118 4.18 -2.94 -17.45
CA ARG A 118 4.08 -4.39 -17.25
C ARG A 118 2.76 -4.86 -16.64
N HIS A 119 1.87 -3.93 -16.30
CA HIS A 119 0.53 -4.27 -15.83
C HIS A 119 -0.42 -4.31 -17.04
N HIS A 120 -1.04 -5.47 -17.27
CA HIS A 120 -1.99 -5.67 -18.37
C HIS A 120 -3.27 -4.83 -18.23
N LEU A 121 -3.63 -4.46 -17.01
CA LEU A 121 -4.83 -3.69 -16.70
C LEU A 121 -4.54 -2.63 -15.66
N ILE A 122 -4.90 -1.39 -15.97
CA ILE A 122 -4.81 -0.25 -15.05
C ILE A 122 -6.23 0.28 -14.84
N VAL A 123 -6.68 0.30 -13.59
CA VAL A 123 -8.01 0.76 -13.21
C VAL A 123 -7.90 1.96 -12.29
N ASN A 124 -8.42 3.09 -12.73
CA ASN A 124 -8.57 4.27 -11.87
C ASN A 124 -9.85 4.13 -11.05
N MET A 125 -9.69 3.88 -9.75
CA MET A 125 -10.80 3.80 -8.82
C MET A 125 -11.32 5.21 -8.53
N LYS A 126 -12.57 5.48 -8.90
CA LYS A 126 -13.25 6.74 -8.55
C LYS A 126 -13.91 6.63 -7.19
N CYS A 127 -14.10 7.79 -6.54
CA CYS A 127 -14.93 7.85 -5.34
C CYS A 127 -16.35 7.34 -5.71
N PRO A 128 -16.91 6.40 -4.94
CA PRO A 128 -18.25 5.89 -5.20
C PRO A 128 -19.31 6.95 -4.90
N ASP A 129 -20.52 6.73 -5.43
CA ASP A 129 -21.68 7.58 -5.16
C ASP A 129 -22.07 7.55 -3.68
N ASP A 130 -22.66 8.62 -3.17
CA ASP A 130 -23.04 8.82 -1.78
C ASP A 130 -23.90 7.67 -1.23
N ALA A 131 -24.82 7.15 -2.02
CA ALA A 131 -25.66 6.01 -1.64
C ALA A 131 -24.81 4.75 -1.35
N VAL A 132 -23.73 4.53 -2.12
CA VAL A 132 -22.81 3.42 -1.92
C VAL A 132 -21.93 3.67 -0.70
N ILE A 133 -21.47 4.91 -0.49
CA ILE A 133 -20.73 5.33 0.70
C ILE A 133 -21.54 5.02 1.95
N ILE A 134 -22.76 5.52 2.02
CA ILE A 134 -23.68 5.35 3.15
C ILE A 134 -23.94 3.88 3.44
N LYS A 135 -24.23 3.07 2.40
CA LYS A 135 -24.45 1.63 2.55
C LYS A 135 -23.21 0.93 3.12
N ARG A 136 -22.02 1.29 2.66
CA ARG A 136 -20.76 0.71 3.16
C ARG A 136 -20.48 1.13 4.61
N ILE A 137 -20.67 2.41 4.94
CA ILE A 137 -20.46 2.90 6.30
C ILE A 137 -21.42 2.20 7.29
N LYS A 138 -22.69 2.04 6.94
CA LYS A 138 -23.65 1.23 7.74
C LYS A 138 -23.13 -0.19 7.97
N GLY A 139 -22.63 -0.85 6.92
CA GLY A 139 -22.06 -2.19 7.04
C GLY A 139 -20.79 -2.26 7.89
N MET A 140 -19.94 -1.23 7.85
CA MET A 140 -18.68 -1.19 8.61
C MET A 140 -18.88 -0.85 10.08
N THR A 141 -19.82 0.06 10.39
CA THR A 141 -20.00 0.62 11.73
C THR A 141 -21.15 -0.02 12.49
N GLY A 142 -22.09 -0.67 11.79
CA GLY A 142 -23.32 -1.21 12.38
C GLY A 142 -24.30 -0.13 12.85
N CYS A 143 -24.12 1.14 12.41
CA CYS A 143 -24.96 2.25 12.83
C CYS A 143 -26.42 2.10 12.32
N GLY A 144 -27.36 2.60 13.13
CA GLY A 144 -28.78 2.63 12.80
C GLY A 144 -29.15 3.71 11.77
N ASN A 145 -30.45 3.85 11.55
CA ASN A 145 -31.00 4.89 10.66
C ASN A 145 -31.09 6.28 11.33
N ASP A 146 -30.89 6.33 12.63
CA ASP A 146 -30.82 7.52 13.48
C ASP A 146 -29.53 8.33 13.27
N VAL A 147 -28.48 7.72 12.69
CA VAL A 147 -27.24 8.41 12.39
C VAL A 147 -27.39 9.25 11.12
N PRO A 148 -27.08 10.57 11.14
CA PRO A 148 -27.28 11.47 10.00
C PRO A 148 -26.19 11.31 8.91
N LEU A 149 -26.06 10.12 8.34
CA LEU A 149 -24.98 9.76 7.41
C LEU A 149 -24.96 10.64 6.16
N GLN A 150 -26.12 11.03 5.61
CA GLN A 150 -26.16 11.91 4.45
C GLN A 150 -25.53 13.27 4.78
N THR A 151 -25.94 13.87 5.89
CA THR A 151 -25.37 15.14 6.37
C THR A 151 -23.85 15.05 6.60
N MET A 152 -23.39 13.91 7.13
CA MET A 152 -21.97 13.67 7.35
C MET A 152 -21.20 13.55 6.03
N VAL A 153 -21.74 12.88 5.03
CA VAL A 153 -21.13 12.77 3.70
C VAL A 153 -21.06 14.15 3.03
N ASP A 154 -22.16 14.93 3.07
CA ASP A 154 -22.19 16.28 2.53
C ASP A 154 -21.16 17.19 3.20
N CYS A 155 -21.02 17.08 4.53
CA CYS A 155 -20.02 17.81 5.30
C CYS A 155 -18.59 17.43 4.87
N VAL A 156 -18.31 16.13 4.72
CA VAL A 156 -16.99 15.64 4.25
C VAL A 156 -16.65 16.20 2.88
N HIS A 157 -17.60 16.23 1.94
CA HIS A 157 -17.39 16.82 0.61
C HIS A 157 -17.06 18.32 0.68
N GLN A 158 -17.70 19.07 1.57
CA GLN A 158 -17.38 20.49 1.76
C GLN A 158 -16.03 20.70 2.42
N ILE A 159 -15.67 19.89 3.40
CA ILE A 159 -14.34 19.90 4.02
C ILE A 159 -13.26 19.61 2.97
N ALA A 160 -13.43 18.55 2.16
CA ALA A 160 -12.50 18.21 1.10
C ALA A 160 -12.32 19.35 0.08
N LYS A 161 -13.43 19.96 -0.36
CA LYS A 161 -13.38 21.11 -1.25
C LYS A 161 -12.64 22.30 -0.62
N LYS A 162 -12.84 22.54 0.67
CA LYS A 162 -12.12 23.59 1.40
C LYS A 162 -10.64 23.28 1.49
N CYS A 163 -10.25 22.03 1.79
CA CYS A 163 -8.85 21.60 1.82
C CYS A 163 -8.13 21.88 0.50
N GLN A 164 -8.76 21.58 -0.65
CA GLN A 164 -8.19 21.88 -1.97
C GLN A 164 -7.91 23.38 -2.17
N THR A 165 -8.75 24.26 -1.63
CA THR A 165 -8.56 25.71 -1.73
C THR A 165 -7.51 26.25 -0.76
N CYS A 166 -7.29 25.61 0.39
CA CYS A 166 -6.34 26.03 1.41
C CYS A 166 -4.97 25.36 1.26
N GLY A 167 -4.79 24.45 0.28
CA GLY A 167 -3.54 23.69 0.12
C GLY A 167 -3.31 22.63 1.20
N ALA A 168 -4.34 22.28 1.96
CA ALA A 168 -4.30 21.18 2.92
C ALA A 168 -4.51 19.83 2.24
N THR A 169 -4.06 18.75 2.86
CA THR A 169 -4.14 17.41 2.29
C THR A 169 -5.58 16.89 2.34
N ASP A 170 -6.25 16.77 1.20
CA ASP A 170 -7.63 16.30 1.12
C ASP A 170 -7.77 14.76 1.06
N GLY A 171 -6.68 14.06 0.77
CA GLY A 171 -6.68 12.61 0.54
C GLY A 171 -7.18 11.76 1.71
N ASN A 172 -7.03 12.24 2.95
CA ASN A 172 -7.54 11.54 4.14
C ASN A 172 -9.00 11.88 4.47
N VAL A 173 -9.48 13.05 4.06
CA VAL A 173 -10.81 13.55 4.39
C VAL A 173 -11.90 12.74 3.71
N ASN A 174 -11.76 12.48 2.41
CA ASN A 174 -12.70 11.70 1.61
C ASN A 174 -12.59 10.19 1.79
N SER A 175 -11.77 9.71 2.72
CA SER A 175 -11.60 8.28 2.91
C SER A 175 -12.80 7.68 3.65
N MET A 176 -13.22 6.49 3.21
CA MET A 176 -14.23 5.70 3.93
C MET A 176 -13.83 5.42 5.38
N ARG A 177 -12.53 5.34 5.65
CA ARG A 177 -11.97 5.12 6.98
C ARG A 177 -12.21 6.33 7.89
N SER A 178 -11.95 7.54 7.41
CA SER A 178 -12.21 8.77 8.16
C SER A 178 -13.69 8.91 8.52
N LEU A 179 -14.57 8.66 7.56
CA LEU A 179 -16.01 8.72 7.80
C LEU A 179 -16.49 7.63 8.77
N ALA A 180 -15.98 6.40 8.64
CA ALA A 180 -16.30 5.32 9.58
C ALA A 180 -15.84 5.65 11.01
N ASN A 181 -14.62 6.19 11.17
CA ASN A 181 -14.10 6.63 12.46
C ASN A 181 -14.97 7.75 13.05
N TRP A 182 -15.38 8.72 12.23
CA TRP A 182 -16.26 9.79 12.67
C TRP A 182 -17.59 9.24 13.22
N VAL A 183 -18.23 8.34 12.47
CA VAL A 183 -19.48 7.70 12.92
C VAL A 183 -19.29 6.97 14.24
N GLN A 184 -18.25 6.15 14.35
CA GLN A 184 -17.98 5.37 15.57
C GLN A 184 -17.73 6.26 16.78
N VAL A 185 -16.91 7.31 16.63
CA VAL A 185 -16.65 8.26 17.71
C VAL A 185 -17.92 9.06 18.06
N GLY A 186 -18.68 9.51 17.05
CA GLY A 186 -19.95 10.23 17.25
C GLY A 186 -20.97 9.39 18.04
N MET A 187 -21.12 8.11 17.69
CA MET A 187 -21.97 7.17 18.43
C MET A 187 -21.49 6.96 19.87
N LEU A 188 -20.18 6.97 20.10
CA LEU A 188 -19.59 6.76 21.43
C LEU A 188 -19.82 7.95 22.37
N ILE A 189 -19.65 9.18 21.85
CA ILE A 189 -19.71 10.40 22.69
C ILE A 189 -21.09 11.09 22.64
N GLY A 190 -21.96 10.70 21.70
CA GLY A 190 -23.27 11.32 21.51
C GLY A 190 -23.22 12.72 20.88
N ASP A 191 -22.08 13.13 20.30
CA ASP A 191 -21.86 14.44 19.68
C ASP A 191 -21.08 14.30 18.39
N TYR A 192 -21.79 14.34 17.26
CA TYR A 192 -21.20 14.16 15.92
C TYR A 192 -20.37 15.38 15.48
N ALA A 193 -20.70 16.60 15.92
CA ALA A 193 -19.93 17.79 15.58
C ALA A 193 -18.53 17.72 16.22
N LYS A 194 -18.48 17.40 17.52
CA LYS A 194 -17.21 17.24 18.24
C LYS A 194 -16.40 16.05 17.75
N ALA A 195 -17.07 14.95 17.38
CA ALA A 195 -16.43 13.81 16.76
C ALA A 195 -15.76 14.16 15.42
N ALA A 196 -16.39 15.04 14.60
CA ALA A 196 -15.80 15.53 13.36
C ALA A 196 -14.47 16.26 13.60
N GLU A 197 -14.40 17.12 14.61
CA GLU A 197 -13.16 17.83 14.98
C GLU A 197 -12.01 16.86 15.30
N TRP A 198 -12.32 15.78 16.02
CA TRP A 198 -11.31 14.83 16.49
C TRP A 198 -10.88 13.81 15.42
N THR A 199 -11.73 13.56 14.45
CA THR A 199 -11.47 12.55 13.41
C THR A 199 -11.14 13.18 12.07
N VAL A 200 -12.10 13.82 11.42
CA VAL A 200 -11.98 14.34 10.06
C VAL A 200 -11.07 15.57 10.01
N VAL A 201 -11.38 16.58 10.86
CA VAL A 201 -10.64 17.85 10.86
C VAL A 201 -9.19 17.65 11.32
N SER A 202 -8.99 16.92 12.42
CA SER A 202 -7.62 16.64 12.93
C SER A 202 -6.81 15.75 12.00
N GLY A 203 -7.46 14.95 11.15
CA GLY A 203 -6.81 14.15 10.12
C GLY A 203 -6.46 14.93 8.84
N ALA A 204 -7.13 16.06 8.62
CA ALA A 204 -6.95 16.89 7.42
C ALA A 204 -5.78 17.87 7.54
N THR A 205 -5.57 18.44 8.71
CA THR A 205 -4.54 19.47 8.92
C THR A 205 -4.03 19.54 10.34
N SER A 206 -2.75 19.88 10.49
CA SER A 206 -2.11 20.26 11.75
C SER A 206 -2.00 21.78 11.92
N ASP A 207 -2.29 22.56 10.87
CA ASP A 207 -2.24 24.03 10.92
C ASP A 207 -3.43 24.59 11.69
N PRO A 208 -3.21 25.42 12.75
CA PRO A 208 -4.29 25.92 13.58
C PRO A 208 -5.31 26.79 12.85
N GLN A 209 -4.86 27.61 11.89
CA GLN A 209 -5.73 28.51 11.15
C GLN A 209 -6.66 27.73 10.20
N THR A 210 -6.11 26.82 9.43
CA THR A 210 -6.88 25.93 8.54
C THR A 210 -7.84 25.07 9.35
N ARG A 211 -7.41 24.59 10.54
CA ARG A 211 -8.27 23.82 11.44
C ARG A 211 -9.50 24.60 11.87
N GLU A 212 -9.33 25.87 12.27
CA GLU A 212 -10.44 26.74 12.69
C GLU A 212 -11.43 26.96 11.53
N GLU A 213 -10.93 27.16 10.30
CA GLU A 213 -11.77 27.25 9.12
C GLU A 213 -12.57 25.97 8.86
N LEU A 214 -11.96 24.79 9.02
CA LEU A 214 -12.64 23.50 8.83
C LEU A 214 -13.68 23.24 9.94
N VAL A 215 -13.39 23.60 11.18
CA VAL A 215 -14.39 23.58 12.28
C VAL A 215 -15.57 24.47 11.96
N GLY A 216 -15.34 25.66 11.36
CA GLY A 216 -16.38 26.54 10.88
C GLY A 216 -17.27 25.87 9.80
N VAL A 217 -16.71 25.04 8.93
CA VAL A 217 -17.50 24.25 7.96
C VAL A 217 -18.40 23.25 8.71
N VAL A 218 -17.86 22.51 9.68
CA VAL A 218 -18.64 21.54 10.49
C VAL A 218 -19.79 22.20 11.21
N ALA A 219 -19.58 23.41 11.78
CA ALA A 219 -20.59 24.17 12.51
C ALA A 219 -21.80 24.60 11.66
N ASN A 220 -21.68 24.59 10.33
CA ASN A 220 -22.79 24.88 9.43
C ASN A 220 -23.78 23.72 9.24
N TYR A 221 -23.48 22.55 9.81
CA TYR A 221 -24.30 21.34 9.69
C TYR A 221 -24.96 21.00 11.03
N SER A 222 -26.22 20.55 10.96
CA SER A 222 -26.91 19.96 12.10
C SER A 222 -26.86 18.44 11.99
N PHE A 223 -26.36 17.80 13.05
CA PHE A 223 -26.24 16.33 13.16
C PHE A 223 -27.28 15.76 14.14
N ALA A 224 -28.40 16.46 14.30
CA ALA A 224 -29.51 16.03 15.15
C ALA A 224 -30.37 14.97 14.48
#